data_bf1cf60f0499ede5b0a56fa2da374c40
#
_entry.id   bf1cf60f0499ede5b0a56fa2da374c40
#
_cell.length_a   1.000
_cell.length_b   1.000
_cell.length_c   1.000
_cell.angle_alpha   90.00
_cell.angle_beta   90.00
_cell.angle_gamma   90.00
#
_symmetry.space_group_name_H-M   'P 1'
#
loop_
_entity.id
_entity.type
_entity.pdbx_description
1 polymer ?
#
loop_
_entity_poly.entity_id
_entity_poly.type
_entity_poly.pdbx_seq_one_letter_code
_entity_poly.pdbx_strand_id
1 'polypeptide(L)'
;MKEETFKSNYSMSSIHRVIQVLRAFSIEHPKLSLTEISKRTEISLSSLQRIVSTLAYEGFLVKDEKTKQYSLGLELMFLGQLVTQNDALLSRAIPIMEELNDQTKENVSLNIIEHDERRCIYNLPSRHELSALTFVGHTSPLYAGASAKILLAYQDNTFIQNFINMIELKRITDSTVDSKESLLEQLSVIRNQGYAMTKGERVKGAMSISVPIFAKGNLLLGTLSVTFPVIRQEEYDIEELICLLKDAAKRIMN
;
A
#
# COMPACT_ATOMS: atom_id res chain seq x y z
N MET A 1 -0.27 -9.47 -22.01
CA MET A 1 0.07 -8.76 -23.29
C MET A 1 1.42 -8.10 -23.04
N LYS A 2 2.42 -8.28 -23.95
CA LYS A 2 3.75 -7.68 -23.75
C LYS A 2 3.65 -6.15 -23.78
N GLU A 3 4.40 -5.46 -22.94
CA GLU A 3 4.36 -4.00 -22.78
C GLU A 3 4.57 -3.24 -24.10
N GLU A 4 5.48 -3.71 -24.92
CA GLU A 4 5.73 -3.14 -26.26
C GLU A 4 4.52 -3.24 -27.18
N THR A 5 3.81 -4.39 -27.20
CA THR A 5 2.61 -4.58 -28.02
C THR A 5 1.47 -3.69 -27.55
N PHE A 6 1.34 -3.47 -26.23
CA PHE A 6 0.36 -2.52 -25.68
C PHE A 6 0.69 -1.09 -26.10
N LYS A 7 1.94 -0.66 -25.93
CA LYS A 7 2.36 0.70 -26.30
C LYS A 7 2.14 1.02 -27.78
N SER A 8 2.36 0.06 -28.67
CA SER A 8 2.21 0.30 -30.12
C SER A 8 0.74 0.34 -30.58
N ASN A 9 -0.14 -0.50 -30.01
CA ASN A 9 -1.47 -0.75 -30.58
C ASN A 9 -2.63 -0.14 -29.79
N TYR A 10 -2.46 0.09 -28.48
CA TYR A 10 -3.58 0.45 -27.60
C TYR A 10 -3.31 1.68 -26.74
N SER A 11 -2.08 2.19 -26.69
CA SER A 11 -1.72 3.31 -25.83
C SER A 11 -2.24 4.63 -26.38
N MET A 12 -3.02 5.35 -25.56
CA MET A 12 -3.49 6.71 -25.86
C MET A 12 -2.75 7.71 -24.96
N SER A 13 -1.84 8.49 -25.54
CA SER A 13 -1.01 9.45 -24.80
C SER A 13 -1.83 10.49 -24.02
N SER A 14 -3.00 10.86 -24.51
CA SER A 14 -3.92 11.77 -23.81
C SER A 14 -4.45 11.18 -22.51
N ILE A 15 -4.81 9.88 -22.51
CA ILE A 15 -5.29 9.18 -21.31
C ILE A 15 -4.14 9.03 -20.30
N HIS A 16 -2.94 8.67 -20.75
CA HIS A 16 -1.78 8.59 -19.87
C HIS A 16 -1.49 9.92 -19.17
N ARG A 17 -1.58 11.04 -19.89
CA ARG A 17 -1.41 12.38 -19.30
C ARG A 17 -2.48 12.71 -18.25
N VAL A 18 -3.73 12.34 -18.49
CA VAL A 18 -4.82 12.49 -17.49
C VAL A 18 -4.50 11.71 -16.22
N ILE A 19 -4.09 10.44 -16.35
CA ILE A 19 -3.72 9.59 -15.22
C ILE A 19 -2.52 10.17 -14.46
N GLN A 20 -1.49 10.68 -15.19
CA GLN A 20 -0.33 11.34 -14.57
C GLN A 20 -0.75 12.55 -13.75
N VAL A 21 -1.69 13.37 -14.26
CA VAL A 21 -2.21 14.53 -13.53
C VAL A 21 -2.90 14.12 -12.24
N LEU A 22 -3.77 13.10 -12.25
CA LEU A 22 -4.42 12.60 -11.05
C LEU A 22 -3.41 12.02 -10.04
N ARG A 23 -2.38 11.31 -10.52
CA ARG A 23 -1.32 10.74 -9.68
C ARG A 23 -0.28 11.75 -9.17
N ALA A 24 -0.32 13.01 -9.64
CA ALA A 24 0.55 14.06 -9.14
C ALA A 24 0.22 14.50 -7.71
N PHE A 25 -1.01 14.27 -7.26
CA PHE A 25 -1.48 14.58 -5.91
C PHE A 25 -1.08 13.47 -4.93
N SER A 26 -0.75 13.86 -3.70
CA SER A 26 -0.43 12.93 -2.61
C SER A 26 -0.92 13.50 -1.27
N ILE A 27 -0.79 12.73 -0.19
CA ILE A 27 -1.12 13.18 1.16
C ILE A 27 -0.25 14.39 1.56
N GLU A 28 1.03 14.39 1.20
CA GLU A 28 1.96 15.50 1.46
C GLU A 28 1.67 16.72 0.57
N HIS A 29 1.04 16.48 -0.57
CA HIS A 29 0.72 17.51 -1.57
C HIS A 29 -0.73 17.39 -2.04
N PRO A 30 -1.71 17.64 -1.15
CA PRO A 30 -3.14 17.50 -1.45
C PRO A 30 -3.67 18.61 -2.34
N LYS A 31 -2.95 19.74 -2.44
CA LYS A 31 -3.28 20.89 -3.27
C LYS A 31 -2.08 21.31 -4.10
N LEU A 32 -2.28 21.50 -5.39
CA LEU A 32 -1.23 21.86 -6.34
C LEU A 32 -1.71 22.96 -7.28
N SER A 33 -0.85 23.93 -7.56
CA SER A 33 -1.02 24.89 -8.66
C SER A 33 -0.75 24.23 -10.01
N LEU A 34 -1.21 24.86 -11.09
CA LEU A 34 -0.94 24.38 -12.45
C LEU A 34 0.56 24.22 -12.74
N THR A 35 1.37 25.14 -12.22
CA THR A 35 2.83 25.12 -12.38
C THR A 35 3.46 23.93 -11.65
N GLU A 36 2.99 23.62 -10.43
CA GLU A 36 3.48 22.48 -9.66
C GLU A 36 3.11 21.14 -10.31
N ILE A 37 1.87 21.03 -10.83
CA ILE A 37 1.44 19.84 -11.60
C ILE A 37 2.31 19.70 -12.86
N SER A 38 2.55 20.80 -13.60
CA SER A 38 3.39 20.78 -14.79
C SER A 38 4.82 20.30 -14.50
N LYS A 39 5.42 20.77 -13.41
CA LYS A 39 6.77 20.33 -12.97
C LYS A 39 6.81 18.84 -12.61
N ARG A 40 5.74 18.31 -11.99
CA ARG A 40 5.67 16.90 -11.56
C ARG A 40 5.41 15.93 -12.71
N THR A 41 4.63 16.39 -13.70
CA THR A 41 4.17 15.54 -14.81
C THR A 41 4.94 15.75 -16.10
N GLU A 42 5.78 16.80 -16.16
CA GLU A 42 6.49 17.25 -17.37
C GLU A 42 5.56 17.62 -18.54
N ILE A 43 4.26 17.83 -18.26
CA ILE A 43 3.27 18.23 -19.25
C ILE A 43 3.32 19.74 -19.41
N SER A 44 3.35 20.23 -20.67
CA SER A 44 3.33 21.68 -20.96
C SER A 44 2.08 22.35 -20.40
N LEU A 45 2.22 23.60 -19.93
CA LEU A 45 1.13 24.35 -19.31
C LEU A 45 -0.12 24.47 -20.20
N SER A 46 0.05 24.63 -21.51
CA SER A 46 -1.07 24.73 -22.46
C SER A 46 -1.87 23.43 -22.57
N SER A 47 -1.18 22.29 -22.62
CA SER A 47 -1.82 20.97 -22.62
C SER A 47 -2.45 20.66 -21.26
N LEU A 48 -1.74 20.98 -20.18
CA LEU A 48 -2.19 20.74 -18.81
C LEU A 48 -3.44 21.54 -18.48
N GLN A 49 -3.52 22.83 -18.92
CA GLN A 49 -4.71 23.67 -18.70
C GLN A 49 -5.98 23.00 -19.24
N ARG A 50 -5.90 22.40 -20.43
CA ARG A 50 -7.06 21.69 -21.01
C ARG A 50 -7.43 20.45 -20.19
N ILE A 51 -6.45 19.67 -19.76
CA ILE A 51 -6.66 18.47 -18.95
C ILE A 51 -7.31 18.81 -17.60
N VAL A 52 -6.75 19.76 -16.84
CA VAL A 52 -7.28 20.13 -15.52
C VAL A 52 -8.65 20.81 -15.62
N SER A 53 -8.92 21.58 -16.68
CA SER A 53 -10.24 22.17 -16.91
C SER A 53 -11.30 21.10 -17.18
N THR A 54 -10.97 20.08 -17.98
CA THR A 54 -11.86 18.94 -18.24
C THR A 54 -12.08 18.14 -16.96
N LEU A 55 -11.02 17.79 -16.22
CA LEU A 55 -11.13 17.06 -14.97
C LEU A 55 -11.93 17.83 -13.90
N ALA A 56 -11.82 19.16 -13.87
CA ALA A 56 -12.61 20.00 -12.98
C ALA A 56 -14.08 20.05 -13.39
N TYR A 57 -14.36 20.12 -14.69
CA TYR A 57 -15.73 20.08 -15.21
C TYR A 57 -16.42 18.74 -14.89
N GLU A 58 -15.69 17.63 -15.03
CA GLU A 58 -16.17 16.27 -14.73
C GLU A 58 -16.16 15.92 -13.23
N GLY A 59 -15.74 16.83 -12.34
CA GLY A 59 -15.75 16.62 -10.89
C GLY A 59 -14.57 15.80 -10.34
N PHE A 60 -13.61 15.40 -11.18
CA PHE A 60 -12.39 14.68 -10.76
C PHE A 60 -11.36 15.58 -10.09
N LEU A 61 -11.37 16.88 -10.38
CA LEU A 61 -10.61 17.92 -9.70
C LEU A 61 -11.54 19.01 -9.19
N VAL A 62 -11.10 19.71 -8.15
CA VAL A 62 -11.74 20.94 -7.65
C VAL A 62 -10.70 22.05 -7.71
N LYS A 63 -11.08 23.20 -8.26
CA LYS A 63 -10.25 24.39 -8.30
C LYS A 63 -10.68 25.36 -7.21
N ASP A 64 -9.73 25.77 -6.39
CA ASP A 64 -9.91 26.86 -5.45
C ASP A 64 -9.74 28.19 -6.17
N GLU A 65 -10.81 28.98 -6.29
CA GLU A 65 -10.80 30.24 -7.04
C GLU A 65 -9.97 31.34 -6.38
N LYS A 66 -9.70 31.25 -5.06
CA LYS A 66 -8.85 32.21 -4.35
C LYS A 66 -7.37 31.90 -4.53
N THR A 67 -6.99 30.66 -4.29
CA THR A 67 -5.58 30.24 -4.35
C THR A 67 -5.14 29.79 -5.74
N LYS A 68 -6.09 29.54 -6.65
CA LYS A 68 -5.88 28.98 -7.99
C LYS A 68 -5.22 27.57 -7.97
N GLN A 69 -5.24 26.89 -6.81
CA GLN A 69 -4.79 25.52 -6.65
C GLN A 69 -5.91 24.53 -6.99
N TYR A 70 -5.50 23.33 -7.38
CA TYR A 70 -6.38 22.19 -7.63
C TYR A 70 -6.21 21.16 -6.52
N SER A 71 -7.28 20.44 -6.21
CA SER A 71 -7.31 19.25 -5.36
C SER A 71 -8.12 18.15 -6.03
N LEU A 72 -7.98 16.89 -5.57
CA LEU A 72 -8.82 15.79 -6.04
C LEU A 72 -10.29 16.03 -5.68
N GLY A 73 -11.18 15.70 -6.61
CA GLY A 73 -12.63 15.89 -6.49
C GLY A 73 -13.35 14.65 -5.93
N LEU A 74 -14.60 14.85 -5.50
CA LEU A 74 -15.41 13.81 -4.86
C LEU A 74 -15.78 12.66 -5.80
N GLU A 75 -15.74 12.85 -7.11
CA GLU A 75 -16.02 11.80 -8.10
C GLU A 75 -15.09 10.60 -7.91
N LEU A 76 -13.82 10.85 -7.58
CA LEU A 76 -12.86 9.77 -7.26
C LEU A 76 -13.27 8.97 -6.02
N MET A 77 -13.85 9.61 -5.01
CA MET A 77 -14.35 8.94 -3.81
C MET A 77 -15.55 8.05 -4.15
N PHE A 78 -16.50 8.53 -4.95
CA PHE A 78 -17.66 7.75 -5.36
C PHE A 78 -17.26 6.51 -6.17
N LEU A 79 -16.35 6.67 -7.13
CA LEU A 79 -15.82 5.55 -7.90
C LEU A 79 -15.03 4.56 -7.02
N GLY A 80 -14.22 5.07 -6.10
CA GLY A 80 -13.50 4.25 -5.13
C GLY A 80 -14.42 3.45 -4.21
N GLN A 81 -15.56 4.03 -3.80
CA GLN A 81 -16.58 3.33 -3.01
C GLN A 81 -17.15 2.11 -3.75
N LEU A 82 -17.40 2.23 -5.06
CA LEU A 82 -17.86 1.10 -5.88
C LEU A 82 -16.82 -0.01 -5.93
N VAL A 83 -15.54 0.31 -6.02
CA VAL A 83 -14.46 -0.68 -5.95
C VAL A 83 -14.48 -1.40 -4.61
N THR A 84 -14.55 -0.65 -3.50
CA THR A 84 -14.56 -1.22 -2.14
C THR A 84 -15.75 -2.15 -1.91
N GLN A 85 -16.94 -1.79 -2.41
CA GLN A 85 -18.15 -2.60 -2.24
C GLN A 85 -18.15 -3.88 -3.08
N ASN A 86 -17.50 -3.87 -4.23
CA ASN A 86 -17.51 -5.00 -5.17
C ASN A 86 -16.29 -5.92 -5.02
N ASP A 87 -15.25 -5.52 -4.29
CA ASP A 87 -14.09 -6.36 -4.05
C ASP A 87 -14.35 -7.37 -2.92
N ALA A 88 -14.23 -8.66 -3.25
CA ALA A 88 -14.55 -9.75 -2.32
C ALA A 88 -13.59 -9.81 -1.11
N LEU A 89 -12.33 -9.40 -1.27
CA LEU A 89 -11.37 -9.35 -0.16
C LEU A 89 -11.70 -8.18 0.76
N LEU A 90 -11.92 -6.98 0.22
CA LEU A 90 -12.24 -5.78 0.99
C LEU A 90 -13.56 -5.94 1.76
N SER A 91 -14.61 -6.42 1.11
CA SER A 91 -15.94 -6.57 1.75
C SER A 91 -15.91 -7.50 2.96
N ARG A 92 -15.06 -8.53 2.96
CA ARG A 92 -14.87 -9.47 4.08
C ARG A 92 -13.87 -8.96 5.11
N ALA A 93 -12.80 -8.28 4.66
CA ALA A 93 -11.73 -7.83 5.55
C ALA A 93 -12.15 -6.64 6.41
N ILE A 94 -12.90 -5.68 5.87
CA ILE A 94 -13.22 -4.41 6.56
C ILE A 94 -13.85 -4.63 7.93
N PRO A 95 -14.95 -5.39 8.11
CA PRO A 95 -15.56 -5.56 9.43
C PRO A 95 -14.61 -6.25 10.43
N ILE A 96 -13.79 -7.20 9.98
CA ILE A 96 -12.81 -7.90 10.82
C ILE A 96 -11.66 -6.97 11.20
N MET A 97 -11.23 -6.11 10.29
CA MET A 97 -10.21 -5.09 10.56
C MET A 97 -10.72 -4.05 11.55
N GLU A 98 -12.01 -3.66 11.48
CA GLU A 98 -12.64 -2.77 12.45
C GLU A 98 -12.63 -3.36 13.86
N GLU A 99 -13.01 -4.64 14.01
CA GLU A 99 -12.92 -5.35 15.29
C GLU A 99 -11.48 -5.38 15.83
N LEU A 100 -10.51 -5.69 14.96
CA LEU A 100 -9.10 -5.74 15.33
C LEU A 100 -8.57 -4.35 15.73
N ASN A 101 -8.96 -3.30 15.01
CA ASN A 101 -8.61 -1.92 15.36
C ASN A 101 -9.28 -1.49 16.68
N ASP A 102 -10.51 -1.94 16.95
CA ASP A 102 -11.22 -1.67 18.21
C ASP A 102 -10.53 -2.34 19.40
N GLN A 103 -10.00 -3.54 19.23
CA GLN A 103 -9.31 -4.28 20.29
C GLN A 103 -7.91 -3.73 20.54
N THR A 104 -7.13 -3.50 19.47
CA THR A 104 -5.73 -3.09 19.58
C THR A 104 -5.54 -1.59 19.72
N LYS A 105 -6.49 -0.78 19.25
CA LYS A 105 -6.40 0.69 19.10
C LYS A 105 -5.26 1.14 18.17
N GLU A 106 -4.60 0.20 17.50
CA GLU A 106 -3.44 0.45 16.64
C GLU A 106 -3.81 0.49 15.17
N ASN A 107 -2.86 0.92 14.35
CA ASN A 107 -3.02 0.95 12.90
C ASN A 107 -3.19 -0.46 12.35
N VAL A 108 -4.30 -0.73 11.64
CA VAL A 108 -4.58 -1.99 10.97
C VAL A 108 -4.60 -1.78 9.48
N SER A 109 -3.81 -2.55 8.72
CA SER A 109 -3.72 -2.39 7.26
C SER A 109 -3.84 -3.70 6.51
N LEU A 110 -4.48 -3.62 5.33
CA LEU A 110 -4.57 -4.69 4.34
C LEU A 110 -3.65 -4.34 3.17
N ASN A 111 -2.77 -5.27 2.80
CA ASN A 111 -1.77 -5.02 1.77
C ASN A 111 -1.73 -6.17 0.76
N ILE A 112 -1.44 -5.84 -0.50
CA ILE A 112 -1.30 -6.77 -1.62
C ILE A 112 0.02 -6.53 -2.37
N ILE A 113 0.36 -7.44 -3.29
CA ILE A 113 1.39 -7.16 -4.30
C ILE A 113 0.74 -6.48 -5.50
N GLU A 114 1.32 -5.38 -5.92
CA GLU A 114 1.01 -4.71 -7.18
C GLU A 114 2.30 -4.22 -7.82
N HIS A 115 2.58 -4.61 -9.08
CA HIS A 115 3.79 -4.23 -9.83
C HIS A 115 5.10 -4.47 -9.06
N ASP A 116 5.24 -5.66 -8.46
CA ASP A 116 6.43 -6.08 -7.67
C ASP A 116 6.70 -5.23 -6.42
N GLU A 117 5.71 -4.48 -5.96
CA GLU A 117 5.74 -3.74 -4.71
C GLU A 117 4.60 -4.16 -3.77
N ARG A 118 4.79 -3.96 -2.47
CA ARG A 118 3.68 -4.01 -1.52
C ARG A 118 2.86 -2.73 -1.66
N ARG A 119 1.53 -2.86 -1.82
CA ARG A 119 0.59 -1.74 -1.77
C ARG A 119 -0.44 -1.91 -0.67
N CYS A 120 -0.66 -0.86 0.11
CA CYS A 120 -1.76 -0.79 1.07
C CYS A 120 -3.06 -0.46 0.33
N ILE A 121 -4.05 -1.35 0.42
CA ILE A 121 -5.36 -1.18 -0.23
C ILE A 121 -6.47 -0.77 0.74
N TYR A 122 -6.28 -0.99 2.04
CA TYR A 122 -7.18 -0.51 3.08
C TYR A 122 -6.41 -0.24 4.38
N ASN A 123 -6.83 0.78 5.13
CA ASN A 123 -6.16 1.19 6.35
C ASN A 123 -7.14 1.78 7.35
N LEU A 124 -7.09 1.29 8.58
CA LEU A 124 -7.72 1.89 9.75
C LEU A 124 -6.63 2.52 10.61
N PRO A 125 -6.65 3.83 10.81
CA PRO A 125 -5.61 4.51 11.57
C PRO A 125 -5.63 4.09 13.05
N SER A 126 -4.50 4.24 13.71
CA SER A 126 -4.41 4.11 15.17
C SER A 126 -5.28 5.17 15.84
N ARG A 127 -5.86 4.82 16.99
CA ARG A 127 -6.63 5.75 17.83
C ARG A 127 -5.78 6.48 18.87
N HIS A 128 -4.48 6.18 18.92
CA HIS A 128 -3.51 6.89 19.74
C HIS A 128 -2.98 8.13 19.02
N GLU A 129 -2.65 9.18 19.75
CA GLU A 129 -2.06 10.40 19.20
C GLU A 129 -0.72 10.12 18.49
N LEU A 130 0.15 9.32 19.12
CA LEU A 130 1.38 8.86 18.50
C LEU A 130 1.12 7.58 17.71
N SER A 131 1.22 7.64 16.40
CA SER A 131 0.94 6.52 15.51
C SER A 131 1.97 6.37 14.39
N ALA A 132 2.16 5.15 13.93
CA ALA A 132 2.93 4.88 12.72
C ALA A 132 2.03 5.10 11.49
N LEU A 133 2.38 6.07 10.66
CA LEU A 133 1.58 6.45 9.49
C LEU A 133 1.62 5.38 8.41
N THR A 134 0.46 4.87 8.07
CA THR A 134 0.18 4.08 6.86
C THR A 134 -1.10 4.62 6.24
N PHE A 135 -1.21 4.62 4.94
CA PHE A 135 -2.39 5.11 4.22
C PHE A 135 -2.64 4.28 2.96
N VAL A 136 -3.88 4.32 2.48
CA VAL A 136 -4.28 3.64 1.24
C VAL A 136 -3.49 4.18 0.06
N GLY A 137 -3.00 3.28 -0.79
CA GLY A 137 -2.17 3.61 -1.94
C GLY A 137 -0.66 3.65 -1.65
N HIS A 138 -0.25 3.67 -0.37
CA HIS A 138 1.18 3.67 -0.01
C HIS A 138 1.87 2.39 -0.47
N THR A 139 2.98 2.54 -1.21
CA THR A 139 3.79 1.42 -1.70
C THR A 139 5.11 1.30 -0.93
N SER A 140 5.70 0.13 -0.97
CA SER A 140 7.05 -0.13 -0.50
C SER A 140 7.66 -1.37 -1.17
N PRO A 141 9.01 -1.46 -1.25
CA PRO A 141 9.67 -2.64 -1.78
C PRO A 141 9.29 -3.89 -1.00
N LEU A 142 9.26 -5.06 -1.66
CA LEU A 142 8.89 -6.34 -1.05
C LEU A 142 9.89 -6.86 -0.01
N TYR A 143 11.08 -6.29 0.08
CA TYR A 143 12.12 -6.70 1.04
C TYR A 143 12.04 -5.93 2.37
N ALA A 144 11.24 -4.87 2.50
CA ALA A 144 11.24 -4.00 3.68
C ALA A 144 9.88 -3.96 4.39
N GLY A 145 9.87 -4.42 5.63
CA GLY A 145 8.72 -4.44 6.54
C GLY A 145 7.93 -5.76 6.52
N ALA A 146 7.20 -6.02 7.58
CA ALA A 146 6.55 -7.31 7.85
C ALA A 146 5.58 -7.72 6.74
N SER A 147 4.65 -6.85 6.33
CA SER A 147 3.68 -7.15 5.27
C SER A 147 4.34 -7.44 3.93
N ALA A 148 5.38 -6.68 3.57
CA ALA A 148 6.12 -6.87 2.33
C ALA A 148 6.82 -8.24 2.29
N LYS A 149 7.49 -8.61 3.38
CA LYS A 149 8.17 -9.91 3.48
C LYS A 149 7.20 -11.09 3.49
N ILE A 150 6.02 -10.97 4.11
CA ILE A 150 4.95 -11.98 3.98
C ILE A 150 4.55 -12.14 2.51
N LEU A 151 4.26 -11.03 1.84
CA LEU A 151 3.85 -11.06 0.43
C LEU A 151 4.91 -11.76 -0.45
N LEU A 152 6.20 -11.46 -0.23
CA LEU A 152 7.29 -12.09 -0.95
C LEU A 152 7.49 -13.56 -0.55
N ALA A 153 7.43 -13.87 0.75
CA ALA A 153 7.67 -15.21 1.27
C ALA A 153 6.72 -16.26 0.70
N TYR A 154 5.49 -15.89 0.39
CA TYR A 154 4.47 -16.81 -0.11
C TYR A 154 4.30 -16.80 -1.64
N GLN A 155 5.17 -16.10 -2.38
CA GLN A 155 5.25 -16.26 -3.83
C GLN A 155 5.92 -17.60 -4.20
N ASP A 156 5.76 -18.01 -5.47
CA ASP A 156 6.48 -19.16 -5.98
C ASP A 156 8.00 -18.91 -6.03
N ASN A 157 8.77 -20.00 -6.06
CA ASN A 157 10.22 -19.90 -6.01
C ASN A 157 10.81 -19.17 -7.24
N THR A 158 10.15 -19.27 -8.39
CA THR A 158 10.60 -18.58 -9.62
C THR A 158 10.46 -17.07 -9.45
N PHE A 159 9.33 -16.60 -8.93
CA PHE A 159 9.13 -15.18 -8.62
C PHE A 159 10.19 -14.68 -7.62
N ILE A 160 10.40 -15.41 -6.51
CA ILE A 160 11.37 -15.01 -5.48
C ILE A 160 12.77 -14.92 -6.07
N GLN A 161 13.21 -15.91 -6.84
CA GLN A 161 14.55 -15.90 -7.44
C GLN A 161 14.71 -14.75 -8.46
N ASN A 162 13.71 -14.51 -9.29
CA ASN A 162 13.73 -13.37 -10.22
C ASN A 162 13.78 -12.04 -9.47
N PHE A 163 12.96 -11.87 -8.43
CA PHE A 163 12.97 -10.68 -7.59
C PHE A 163 14.34 -10.45 -6.95
N ILE A 164 14.91 -11.46 -6.29
CA ILE A 164 16.23 -11.39 -5.64
C ILE A 164 17.34 -11.06 -6.63
N ASN A 165 17.29 -11.61 -7.85
CA ASN A 165 18.31 -11.36 -8.87
C ASN A 165 18.27 -9.91 -9.38
N MET A 166 17.06 -9.34 -9.55
CA MET A 166 16.87 -8.00 -10.12
C MET A 166 16.95 -6.88 -9.08
N ILE A 167 16.65 -7.17 -7.80
CA ILE A 167 16.55 -6.12 -6.80
C ILE A 167 17.92 -5.60 -6.36
N GLU A 168 18.03 -4.29 -6.27
CA GLU A 168 19.06 -3.59 -5.51
C GLU A 168 18.48 -3.26 -4.12
N LEU A 169 19.06 -3.85 -3.07
CA LEU A 169 18.63 -3.59 -1.69
C LEU A 169 19.11 -2.19 -1.26
N LYS A 170 18.16 -1.25 -1.22
CA LYS A 170 18.43 0.10 -0.72
C LYS A 170 18.13 0.16 0.77
N ARG A 171 19.06 0.67 1.54
CA ARG A 171 18.91 0.88 2.98
C ARG A 171 17.92 2.01 3.24
N ILE A 172 16.68 1.66 3.61
CA ILE A 172 15.62 2.64 3.94
C ILE A 172 15.85 3.18 5.36
N THR A 173 16.25 2.29 6.27
CA THR A 173 16.63 2.60 7.65
C THR A 173 17.84 1.77 8.04
N ASP A 174 18.37 1.98 9.25
CA ASP A 174 19.47 1.17 9.78
C ASP A 174 19.10 -0.30 10.03
N SER A 175 17.80 -0.59 10.14
CA SER A 175 17.24 -1.94 10.37
C SER A 175 16.77 -2.64 9.10
N THR A 176 16.82 -1.99 7.93
CA THR A 176 16.46 -2.63 6.65
C THR A 176 17.44 -3.76 6.35
N VAL A 177 16.94 -4.89 5.86
CA VAL A 177 17.80 -6.00 5.41
C VAL A 177 18.77 -5.51 4.33
N ASP A 178 20.03 -5.89 4.44
CA ASP A 178 21.15 -5.39 3.62
C ASP A 178 21.79 -6.43 2.71
N SER A 179 21.44 -7.74 2.87
CA SER A 179 21.93 -8.81 2.02
C SER A 179 20.79 -9.70 1.51
N LYS A 180 21.00 -10.25 0.31
CA LYS A 180 20.05 -11.16 -0.35
C LYS A 180 19.95 -12.48 0.40
N GLU A 181 21.04 -12.95 0.96
CA GLU A 181 21.14 -14.16 1.77
C GLU A 181 20.31 -14.01 3.03
N SER A 182 20.47 -12.91 3.78
CA SER A 182 19.68 -12.63 4.98
C SER A 182 18.18 -12.48 4.66
N LEU A 183 17.84 -11.86 3.51
CA LEU A 183 16.46 -11.79 3.08
C LEU A 183 15.87 -13.20 2.85
N LEU A 184 16.57 -14.08 2.14
CA LEU A 184 16.11 -15.45 1.87
C LEU A 184 15.92 -16.27 3.17
N GLU A 185 16.85 -16.13 4.12
CA GLU A 185 16.72 -16.77 5.44
C GLU A 185 15.47 -16.29 6.17
N GLN A 186 15.23 -14.98 6.20
CA GLN A 186 14.04 -14.39 6.82
C GLN A 186 12.75 -14.88 6.15
N LEU A 187 12.71 -14.96 4.80
CA LEU A 187 11.55 -15.48 4.07
C LEU A 187 11.26 -16.95 4.44
N SER A 188 12.31 -17.77 4.61
CA SER A 188 12.16 -19.16 5.06
C SER A 188 11.57 -19.24 6.46
N VAL A 189 12.07 -18.45 7.41
CA VAL A 189 11.52 -18.38 8.78
C VAL A 189 10.06 -17.95 8.75
N ILE A 190 9.73 -16.92 7.98
CA ILE A 190 8.35 -16.40 7.83
C ILE A 190 7.40 -17.49 7.31
N ARG A 191 7.80 -18.27 6.31
CA ARG A 191 6.99 -19.39 5.80
C ARG A 191 6.71 -20.43 6.87
N ASN A 192 7.71 -20.77 7.68
CA ASN A 192 7.59 -21.81 8.70
C ASN A 192 6.71 -21.37 9.87
N GLN A 193 6.83 -20.13 10.34
CA GLN A 193 6.08 -19.64 11.50
C GLN A 193 4.71 -19.03 11.15
N GLY A 194 4.48 -18.66 9.88
CA GLY A 194 3.20 -18.13 9.38
C GLY A 194 2.92 -16.68 9.77
N TYR A 195 3.93 -15.91 10.14
CA TYR A 195 3.86 -14.48 10.39
C TYR A 195 5.22 -13.81 10.16
N ALA A 196 5.21 -12.49 10.02
CA ALA A 196 6.42 -11.67 10.05
C ALA A 196 6.29 -10.57 11.10
N MET A 197 7.40 -10.27 11.76
CA MET A 197 7.52 -9.15 12.69
C MET A 197 8.77 -8.36 12.36
N THR A 198 8.64 -7.05 12.27
CA THR A 198 9.77 -6.14 11.97
C THR A 198 9.76 -4.93 12.88
N LYS A 199 10.96 -4.45 13.22
CA LYS A 199 11.17 -3.24 14.02
C LYS A 199 12.03 -2.26 13.23
N GLY A 200 11.46 -1.10 12.91
CA GLY A 200 12.19 0.00 12.31
C GLY A 200 12.65 -0.21 10.86
N GLU A 201 12.29 -1.28 10.18
CA GLU A 201 12.85 -1.60 8.86
C GLU A 201 12.46 -0.62 7.74
N ARG A 202 11.24 -0.09 7.78
CA ARG A 202 10.70 0.85 6.79
C ARG A 202 10.51 2.25 7.38
N VAL A 203 10.01 2.30 8.61
CA VAL A 203 9.80 3.54 9.36
C VAL A 203 10.51 3.42 10.70
N LYS A 204 11.44 4.32 10.96
CA LYS A 204 12.21 4.35 12.20
C LYS A 204 11.28 4.45 13.42
N GLY A 205 11.44 3.58 14.41
CA GLY A 205 10.60 3.56 15.61
C GLY A 205 9.23 2.91 15.45
N ALA A 206 8.91 2.33 14.28
CA ALA A 206 7.69 1.56 14.07
C ALA A 206 7.95 0.05 14.22
N MET A 207 7.01 -0.64 14.87
CA MET A 207 6.94 -2.10 14.89
C MET A 207 5.72 -2.55 14.09
N SER A 208 5.88 -3.60 13.28
CA SER A 208 4.78 -4.18 12.50
C SER A 208 4.76 -5.68 12.64
N ILE A 209 3.56 -6.23 12.85
CA ILE A 209 3.28 -7.66 12.82
C ILE A 209 2.30 -7.91 11.70
N SER A 210 2.58 -8.92 10.86
CA SER A 210 1.79 -9.23 9.68
C SER A 210 1.59 -10.72 9.53
N VAL A 211 0.41 -11.09 9.02
CA VAL A 211 0.05 -12.47 8.71
C VAL A 211 -0.50 -12.57 7.28
N PRO A 212 -0.34 -13.71 6.60
CA PRO A 212 -0.91 -13.92 5.26
C PRO A 212 -2.42 -14.15 5.33
N ILE A 213 -3.12 -13.71 4.28
CA ILE A 213 -4.52 -14.03 4.00
C ILE A 213 -4.54 -14.92 2.77
N PHE A 214 -5.07 -16.15 2.90
CA PHE A 214 -5.13 -17.13 1.81
C PHE A 214 -6.55 -17.36 1.32
N ALA A 215 -6.76 -17.52 0.04
CA ALA A 215 -7.96 -18.13 -0.54
C ALA A 215 -7.94 -19.65 -0.37
N LYS A 216 -9.07 -20.30 -0.69
CA LYS A 216 -9.12 -21.77 -0.82
C LYS A 216 -8.04 -22.22 -1.80
N GLY A 217 -7.30 -23.28 -1.43
CA GLY A 217 -6.18 -23.80 -2.23
C GLY A 217 -4.84 -23.08 -2.00
N ASN A 218 -4.67 -22.40 -0.86
CA ASN A 218 -3.43 -21.71 -0.47
C ASN A 218 -2.96 -20.59 -1.41
N LEU A 219 -3.87 -19.98 -2.18
CA LEU A 219 -3.56 -18.80 -2.97
C LEU A 219 -3.47 -17.58 -2.03
N LEU A 220 -2.31 -16.92 -1.98
CA LEU A 220 -2.13 -15.69 -1.22
C LEU A 220 -2.95 -14.55 -1.85
N LEU A 221 -3.87 -13.96 -1.09
CA LEU A 221 -4.66 -12.80 -1.48
C LEU A 221 -4.03 -11.48 -1.02
N GLY A 222 -3.38 -11.50 0.12
CA GLY A 222 -2.81 -10.31 0.72
C GLY A 222 -2.29 -10.55 2.13
N THR A 223 -2.07 -9.49 2.88
CA THR A 223 -1.62 -9.54 4.28
C THR A 223 -2.44 -8.63 5.17
N LEU A 224 -2.76 -9.12 6.36
CA LEU A 224 -3.30 -8.33 7.46
C LEU A 224 -2.15 -7.94 8.40
N SER A 225 -2.10 -6.66 8.80
CA SER A 225 -1.00 -6.13 9.60
C SER A 225 -1.51 -5.21 10.70
N VAL A 226 -0.89 -5.32 11.88
CA VAL A 226 -0.96 -4.31 12.94
C VAL A 226 0.39 -3.60 13.02
N THR A 227 0.37 -2.27 13.10
CA THR A 227 1.58 -1.45 13.15
C THR A 227 1.45 -0.39 14.24
N PHE A 228 2.45 -0.29 15.09
CA PHE A 228 2.49 0.62 16.24
C PHE A 228 3.92 1.12 16.53
N PRO A 229 4.09 2.20 17.28
CA PRO A 229 5.40 2.66 17.74
C PRO A 229 6.08 1.62 18.65
N VAL A 230 7.37 1.39 18.46
CA VAL A 230 8.16 0.42 19.25
C VAL A 230 8.08 0.68 20.76
N ILE A 231 7.93 1.93 21.18
CA ILE A 231 7.82 2.30 22.61
C ILE A 231 6.60 1.70 23.31
N ARG A 232 5.55 1.30 22.55
CA ARG A 232 4.37 0.61 23.09
C ARG A 232 4.49 -0.92 23.05
N GLN A 233 5.63 -1.46 22.65
CA GLN A 233 5.78 -2.91 22.55
C GLN A 233 5.52 -3.62 23.87
N GLU A 234 5.93 -3.03 25.00
CA GLU A 234 5.76 -3.60 26.35
C GLU A 234 4.31 -3.57 26.86
N GLU A 235 3.43 -2.83 26.17
CA GLU A 235 2.00 -2.80 26.47
C GLU A 235 1.23 -4.00 25.90
N TYR A 236 1.87 -4.79 24.99
CA TYR A 236 1.26 -5.90 24.28
C TYR A 236 1.93 -7.23 24.63
N ASP A 237 1.12 -8.27 24.84
CA ASP A 237 1.55 -9.65 24.66
C ASP A 237 1.65 -9.92 23.16
N ILE A 238 2.88 -10.03 22.68
CA ILE A 238 3.17 -10.18 21.24
C ILE A 238 2.66 -11.52 20.70
N GLU A 239 2.67 -12.59 21.52
CA GLU A 239 2.16 -13.90 21.11
C GLU A 239 0.64 -13.87 20.99
N GLU A 240 -0.05 -13.24 21.94
CA GLU A 240 -1.49 -13.02 21.87
C GLU A 240 -1.87 -12.19 20.65
N LEU A 241 -1.15 -11.12 20.35
CA LEU A 241 -1.40 -10.27 19.17
C LEU A 241 -1.18 -11.04 17.85
N ILE A 242 -0.19 -11.92 17.79
CA ILE A 242 0.03 -12.81 16.63
C ILE A 242 -1.15 -13.79 16.49
N CYS A 243 -1.62 -14.38 17.57
CA CYS A 243 -2.78 -15.26 17.56
C CYS A 243 -4.04 -14.54 17.08
N LEU A 244 -4.29 -13.35 17.60
CA LEU A 244 -5.41 -12.50 17.21
C LEU A 244 -5.39 -12.17 15.71
N LEU A 245 -4.21 -11.79 15.17
CA LEU A 245 -4.02 -11.54 13.76
C LEU A 245 -4.27 -12.78 12.90
N LYS A 246 -3.75 -13.93 13.31
CA LYS A 246 -3.94 -15.21 12.59
C LYS A 246 -5.42 -15.61 12.55
N ASP A 247 -6.15 -15.42 13.64
CA ASP A 247 -7.59 -15.73 13.70
C ASP A 247 -8.40 -14.74 12.85
N ALA A 248 -8.08 -13.44 12.89
CA ALA A 248 -8.68 -12.45 12.01
C ALA A 248 -8.45 -12.80 10.53
N ALA A 249 -7.23 -13.14 10.14
CA ALA A 249 -6.92 -13.55 8.76
C ALA A 249 -7.69 -14.80 8.31
N LYS A 250 -7.89 -15.79 9.18
CA LYS A 250 -8.73 -16.97 8.88
C LYS A 250 -10.19 -16.60 8.68
N ARG A 251 -10.74 -15.69 9.48
CA ARG A 251 -12.13 -15.24 9.39
C ARG A 251 -12.41 -14.46 8.09
N ILE A 252 -11.45 -13.71 7.58
CA ILE A 252 -11.56 -13.03 6.27
C ILE A 252 -11.81 -14.04 5.15
N MET A 253 -11.38 -15.28 5.29
CA MET A 253 -11.42 -16.32 4.25
C MET A 253 -12.64 -17.24 4.31
N ASN A 254 -13.32 -17.29 5.44
CA ASN A 254 -14.53 -18.11 5.62
C ASN A 254 -15.79 -17.28 5.32
#